data_a22f27e993be4158ddd9be4bbfdd3cf4
#
_entry.id   a22f27e993be4158ddd9be4bbfdd3cf4
#
_cell.length_a   1.000
_cell.length_b   1.000
_cell.length_c   1.000
_cell.angle_alpha   90.00
_cell.angle_beta   90.00
_cell.angle_gamma   90.00
#
_symmetry.space_group_name_H-M   'P 1'
#
loop_
_entity.id
_entity.type
_entity.pdbx_description
1 polymer ?
#
loop_
_entity_poly.entity_id
_entity_poly.type
_entity_poly.pdbx_seq_one_letter_code
_entity_poly.pdbx_strand_id
1 'polypeptide(L)'
;MTLQGNTVTPHDLPDVINNFLFDISESIPPVDGKFLNDLRSSLVESPPSFVVSEYAVYRALSRIKTSSVPGPDLLSSRLLSHLSDIFAAPLCSIINLSIRQGIVSWQWKLSRVTPVPKCNPVQRLEDDIRPISITPCLAKIAESFMSSYFNDHFNDFIDDNQFGSTKGRSTTLALIKFSHDLFVASDNSANIIRVLFIDFSKAFDLIDHNKLMHKMIQNNFPPHITAWSISFLENRNQFVRIGNTVSSAIGLNAGCPQGTLSGPNNFKLFINDLTFSLPYIKYVDDTTVASISNDPCDPALQQALDDLCSWCAVNSMKINVNKTKEMVIYFGRRFQLSNIPMLKAINDASVARVNCFKLLGVHFSADLNWKQHVDFMLDKVAKRIYYIYLLTRAGVNSNHVVEVYCSIIRSVLEYASPVWHPGLTKTQSKSIECIQKRCLRVIFPDLNYKEALFVSGLLRLSERREISARDLFNQIKRPDHTLHYLLTPRISPATAELNKDKLRSCYPFEIPRAKTSRLNKSFIAYCLTNRF
;
A
#
# COMPACT_ATOMS: atom_id res chain seq x y z
N MET A 1 -2.62 7.28 32.30
CA MET A 1 -3.41 7.14 31.06
C MET A 1 -4.52 6.13 31.35
N THR A 2 -5.75 6.38 30.95
CA THR A 2 -6.85 5.43 31.17
C THR A 2 -7.02 4.59 29.90
N LEU A 3 -6.68 3.31 29.99
CA LEU A 3 -6.85 2.34 28.89
C LEU A 3 -7.92 1.33 29.30
N GLN A 4 -8.96 1.18 28.49
CA GLN A 4 -10.08 0.24 28.76
C GLN A 4 -10.69 0.38 30.16
N GLY A 5 -10.76 1.61 30.68
CA GLY A 5 -11.29 1.87 32.04
C GLY A 5 -10.30 1.73 33.21
N ASN A 6 -9.11 1.18 32.96
CA ASN A 6 -8.07 1.02 34.00
C ASN A 6 -7.05 2.16 33.93
N THR A 7 -6.64 2.69 35.08
CA THR A 7 -5.58 3.70 35.15
C THR A 7 -4.23 3.00 35.13
N VAL A 8 -3.50 3.17 34.00
CA VAL A 8 -2.13 2.63 33.84
C VAL A 8 -1.13 3.72 34.17
N THR A 9 -0.13 3.41 35.00
CA THR A 9 0.95 4.35 35.29
C THR A 9 1.86 4.52 34.05
N PRO A 10 2.52 5.68 33.86
CA PRO A 10 3.50 5.85 32.78
C PRO A 10 4.65 4.84 32.82
N HIS A 11 4.97 4.32 33.98
CA HIS A 11 6.04 3.34 34.20
C HIS A 11 5.64 1.96 33.67
N ASP A 12 4.40 1.52 33.88
CA ASP A 12 3.92 0.19 33.53
C ASP A 12 3.41 0.12 32.08
N LEU A 13 3.18 1.28 31.45
CA LEU A 13 2.60 1.37 30.12
C LEU A 13 3.39 0.58 29.05
N PRO A 14 4.75 0.55 29.03
CA PRO A 14 5.48 -0.27 28.06
C PRO A 14 5.21 -1.77 28.22
N ASP A 15 5.15 -2.29 29.45
CA ASP A 15 4.86 -3.71 29.70
C ASP A 15 3.42 -4.07 29.33
N VAL A 16 2.44 -3.22 29.63
CA VAL A 16 1.04 -3.41 29.22
C VAL A 16 0.92 -3.51 27.69
N ILE A 17 1.60 -2.62 26.95
CA ILE A 17 1.57 -2.67 25.49
C ILE A 17 2.31 -3.91 24.98
N ASN A 18 3.45 -4.28 25.56
CA ASN A 18 4.24 -5.42 25.11
C ASN A 18 3.49 -6.75 25.33
N ASN A 19 2.84 -6.91 26.48
CA ASN A 19 1.98 -8.07 26.77
C ASN A 19 0.81 -8.13 25.79
N PHE A 20 0.11 -7.01 25.55
CA PHE A 20 -0.96 -6.95 24.58
C PHE A 20 -0.51 -7.40 23.16
N LEU A 21 0.70 -7.01 22.74
CA LEU A 21 1.23 -7.43 21.43
C LEU A 21 1.59 -8.92 21.40
N PHE A 22 2.03 -9.48 22.52
CA PHE A 22 2.29 -10.92 22.68
C PHE A 22 0.98 -11.73 22.61
N ASP A 23 -0.06 -11.32 23.32
CA ASP A 23 -1.35 -12.01 23.39
C ASP A 23 -1.98 -12.22 22.01
N ILE A 24 -1.71 -11.32 21.04
CA ILE A 24 -2.19 -11.45 19.65
C ILE A 24 -1.66 -12.73 18.99
N SER A 25 -0.41 -13.11 19.28
CA SER A 25 0.29 -14.22 18.62
C SER A 25 0.37 -15.48 19.49
N GLU A 26 -0.07 -15.41 20.75
CA GLU A 26 0.06 -16.50 21.73
C GLU A 26 -0.59 -17.82 21.26
N SER A 27 -1.74 -17.72 20.60
CA SER A 27 -2.48 -18.89 20.11
C SER A 27 -1.87 -19.56 18.88
N ILE A 28 -0.85 -18.95 18.25
CA ILE A 28 -0.18 -19.48 17.08
C ILE A 28 1.04 -20.30 17.52
N PRO A 29 1.20 -21.55 17.06
CA PRO A 29 2.32 -22.38 17.47
C PRO A 29 3.65 -21.79 16.98
N PRO A 30 4.75 -21.96 17.75
CA PRO A 30 6.09 -21.58 17.30
C PRO A 30 6.50 -22.37 16.05
N VAL A 31 7.58 -21.94 15.40
CA VAL A 31 8.15 -22.64 14.25
C VAL A 31 8.47 -24.08 14.60
N ASP A 32 8.10 -25.02 13.70
CA ASP A 32 8.51 -26.41 13.80
C ASP A 32 10.04 -26.54 13.61
N GLY A 33 10.73 -26.58 14.74
CA GLY A 33 12.18 -26.65 14.81
C GLY A 33 12.76 -27.90 14.13
N LYS A 34 12.03 -29.02 14.14
CA LYS A 34 12.48 -30.24 13.47
C LYS A 34 12.49 -30.03 11.96
N PHE A 35 11.37 -29.60 11.41
CA PHE A 35 11.23 -29.35 9.97
C PHE A 35 12.24 -28.30 9.47
N LEU A 36 12.44 -27.21 10.24
CA LEU A 36 13.43 -26.18 9.88
C LEU A 36 14.87 -26.73 9.93
N ASN A 37 15.19 -27.60 10.88
CA ASN A 37 16.51 -28.25 10.96
C ASN A 37 16.71 -29.26 9.82
N ASP A 38 15.70 -30.02 9.43
CA ASP A 38 15.75 -30.90 8.26
C ASP A 38 16.01 -30.09 6.98
N LEU A 39 15.32 -28.95 6.82
CA LEU A 39 15.58 -28.02 5.73
C LEU A 39 17.03 -27.48 5.75
N ARG A 40 17.53 -27.07 6.92
CA ARG A 40 18.93 -26.61 7.07
C ARG A 40 19.95 -27.71 6.74
N SER A 41 19.67 -28.95 7.12
CA SER A 41 20.53 -30.08 6.82
C SER A 41 20.68 -30.29 5.31
N SER A 42 19.62 -30.06 4.54
CA SER A 42 19.66 -30.15 3.06
C SER A 42 20.51 -29.07 2.40
N LEU A 43 20.80 -27.95 3.10
CA LEU A 43 21.62 -26.86 2.57
C LEU A 43 23.11 -27.24 2.47
N VAL A 44 23.57 -28.22 3.21
CA VAL A 44 24.99 -28.64 3.24
C VAL A 44 25.44 -29.16 1.86
N GLU A 45 24.53 -29.80 1.13
CA GLU A 45 24.81 -30.42 -0.17
C GLU A 45 24.64 -29.45 -1.35
N SER A 46 23.99 -28.33 -1.14
CA SER A 46 23.67 -27.35 -2.20
C SER A 46 24.23 -25.97 -1.87
N PRO A 47 25.24 -25.47 -2.59
CA PRO A 47 25.72 -24.11 -2.37
C PRO A 47 24.60 -23.08 -2.68
N PRO A 48 24.57 -21.94 -1.98
CA PRO A 48 23.59 -20.91 -2.27
C PRO A 48 23.73 -20.40 -3.71
N SER A 49 22.59 -20.21 -4.37
CA SER A 49 22.54 -19.72 -5.75
C SER A 49 23.05 -18.27 -5.91
N PHE A 50 23.35 -17.60 -4.81
CA PHE A 50 23.83 -16.23 -4.79
C PHE A 50 24.84 -15.99 -3.66
N VAL A 51 25.75 -15.06 -3.90
CA VAL A 51 26.76 -14.61 -2.95
C VAL A 51 26.78 -13.08 -2.94
N VAL A 52 26.74 -12.50 -1.76
CA VAL A 52 26.84 -11.04 -1.60
C VAL A 52 28.30 -10.63 -1.72
N SER A 53 28.61 -9.65 -2.57
CA SER A 53 29.98 -9.13 -2.70
C SER A 53 30.31 -8.09 -1.63
N GLU A 54 31.57 -8.00 -1.24
CA GLU A 54 32.05 -6.98 -0.31
C GLU A 54 31.75 -5.55 -0.80
N TYR A 55 31.91 -5.30 -2.09
CA TYR A 55 31.57 -4.00 -2.68
C TYR A 55 30.07 -3.66 -2.55
N ALA A 56 29.17 -4.66 -2.67
CA ALA A 56 27.75 -4.44 -2.46
C ALA A 56 27.45 -4.06 -1.00
N VAL A 57 28.12 -4.72 -0.04
CA VAL A 57 28.02 -4.40 1.39
C VAL A 57 28.56 -3.00 1.69
N TYR A 58 29.74 -2.66 1.16
CA TYR A 58 30.31 -1.32 1.24
C TYR A 58 29.32 -0.25 0.75
N ARG A 59 28.75 -0.45 -0.44
CA ARG A 59 27.74 0.47 -1.00
C ARG A 59 26.47 0.57 -0.14
N ALA A 60 26.03 -0.53 0.46
CA ALA A 60 24.88 -0.52 1.35
C ALA A 60 25.19 0.28 2.64
N LEU A 61 26.35 0.07 3.25
CA LEU A 61 26.81 0.80 4.43
C LEU A 61 26.99 2.30 4.15
N SER A 62 27.69 2.67 3.07
CA SER A 62 27.96 4.07 2.71
C SER A 62 26.71 4.89 2.40
N ARG A 63 25.63 4.23 1.99
CA ARG A 63 24.34 4.86 1.65
C ARG A 63 23.32 4.84 2.78
N ILE A 64 23.66 4.34 3.95
CA ILE A 64 22.74 4.38 5.11
C ILE A 64 22.38 5.84 5.39
N LYS A 65 21.09 6.08 5.56
CA LYS A 65 20.60 7.39 6.00
C LYS A 65 21.13 7.68 7.42
N THR A 66 22.07 8.60 7.54
CA THR A 66 22.78 8.92 8.79
C THR A 66 21.88 9.43 9.93
N SER A 67 20.68 9.93 9.59
CA SER A 67 19.65 10.35 10.56
C SER A 67 18.74 9.21 11.01
N SER A 68 19.00 7.95 10.62
CA SER A 68 18.21 6.81 11.07
C SER A 68 18.43 6.55 12.55
N VAL A 69 17.34 6.19 13.23
CA VAL A 69 17.38 5.85 14.66
C VAL A 69 18.15 4.54 14.85
N PRO A 70 19.10 4.46 15.80
CA PRO A 70 19.81 3.23 16.12
C PRO A 70 18.87 2.09 16.52
N GLY A 71 19.25 0.87 16.23
CA GLY A 71 18.58 -0.34 16.70
C GLY A 71 18.72 -0.57 18.21
N PRO A 72 18.28 -1.76 18.71
CA PRO A 72 18.51 -2.18 20.09
C PRO A 72 19.98 -2.28 20.47
N ASP A 73 20.83 -2.52 19.51
CA ASP A 73 22.30 -2.59 19.61
C ASP A 73 22.98 -1.22 19.82
N LEU A 74 22.23 -0.14 19.72
CA LEU A 74 22.68 1.25 19.84
C LEU A 74 23.75 1.65 18.79
N LEU A 75 24.01 0.83 17.76
CA LEU A 75 24.96 1.17 16.72
C LEU A 75 24.40 2.32 15.86
N SER A 76 25.16 3.41 15.84
CA SER A 76 24.80 4.61 15.08
C SER A 76 24.94 4.36 13.58
N SER A 77 23.89 4.65 12.81
CA SER A 77 23.93 4.63 11.34
C SER A 77 24.99 5.57 10.77
N ARG A 78 25.28 6.69 11.47
CA ARG A 78 26.35 7.61 11.11
C ARG A 78 27.72 6.96 11.23
N LEU A 79 27.98 6.22 12.33
CA LEU A 79 29.24 5.48 12.53
C LEU A 79 29.42 4.44 11.44
N LEU A 80 28.40 3.62 11.18
CA LEU A 80 28.45 2.57 10.17
C LEU A 80 28.68 3.12 8.75
N SER A 81 28.11 4.28 8.43
CA SER A 81 28.33 4.93 7.14
C SER A 81 29.75 5.50 6.98
N HIS A 82 30.32 6.09 8.05
CA HIS A 82 31.67 6.67 8.00
C HIS A 82 32.78 5.61 7.97
N LEU A 83 32.55 4.46 8.59
CA LEU A 83 33.50 3.35 8.65
C LEU A 83 33.08 2.19 7.73
N SER A 84 32.39 2.52 6.64
CA SER A 84 31.84 1.52 5.72
C SER A 84 32.90 0.65 5.05
N ASP A 85 34.11 1.18 4.83
CA ASP A 85 35.29 0.46 4.32
C ASP A 85 35.79 -0.60 5.30
N ILE A 86 35.79 -0.28 6.60
CA ILE A 86 36.23 -1.19 7.66
C ILE A 86 35.21 -2.30 7.91
N PHE A 87 33.94 -1.95 7.93
CA PHE A 87 32.86 -2.90 8.23
C PHE A 87 32.45 -3.79 7.05
N ALA A 88 32.81 -3.44 5.81
CA ALA A 88 32.32 -4.14 4.61
C ALA A 88 32.77 -5.61 4.58
N ALA A 89 34.05 -5.90 4.74
CA ALA A 89 34.59 -7.26 4.66
C ALA A 89 34.06 -8.18 5.77
N PRO A 90 34.10 -7.82 7.07
CA PRO A 90 33.57 -8.69 8.12
C PRO A 90 32.06 -8.87 8.02
N LEU A 91 31.29 -7.83 7.68
CA LEU A 91 29.84 -7.93 7.52
C LEU A 91 29.49 -8.80 6.30
N CYS A 92 30.21 -8.69 5.20
CA CYS A 92 30.05 -9.54 4.02
C CYS A 92 30.25 -11.01 4.38
N SER A 93 31.28 -11.35 5.13
CA SER A 93 31.56 -12.70 5.60
C SER A 93 30.42 -13.25 6.48
N ILE A 94 29.93 -12.44 7.43
CA ILE A 94 28.81 -12.82 8.31
C ILE A 94 27.52 -13.02 7.51
N ILE A 95 27.18 -12.13 6.58
CA ILE A 95 25.99 -12.26 5.74
C ILE A 95 26.04 -13.54 4.89
N ASN A 96 27.15 -13.79 4.20
CA ASN A 96 27.30 -14.98 3.36
C ASN A 96 27.28 -16.27 4.18
N LEU A 97 27.89 -16.27 5.38
CA LEU A 97 27.81 -17.41 6.29
C LEU A 97 26.37 -17.66 6.76
N SER A 98 25.67 -16.59 7.16
CA SER A 98 24.26 -16.64 7.57
C SER A 98 23.35 -17.20 6.47
N ILE A 99 23.57 -16.81 5.21
CA ILE A 99 22.83 -17.32 4.04
C ILE A 99 23.15 -18.79 3.83
N ARG A 100 24.44 -19.16 3.84
CA ARG A 100 24.88 -20.55 3.63
C ARG A 100 24.30 -21.52 4.65
N GLN A 101 24.23 -21.08 5.92
CA GLN A 101 23.71 -21.90 7.01
C GLN A 101 22.19 -21.84 7.15
N GLY A 102 21.51 -20.88 6.51
CA GLY A 102 20.09 -20.61 6.74
C GLY A 102 19.80 -20.15 8.19
N ILE A 103 20.78 -19.49 8.84
CA ILE A 103 20.71 -19.10 10.26
C ILE A 103 20.94 -17.60 10.37
N VAL A 104 20.03 -16.92 11.05
CA VAL A 104 20.13 -15.49 11.38
C VAL A 104 20.60 -15.35 12.83
N SER A 105 21.61 -14.50 13.05
CA SER A 105 22.12 -14.22 14.41
C SER A 105 21.01 -13.71 15.33
N TRP A 106 21.03 -14.17 16.59
CA TRP A 106 20.06 -13.77 17.60
C TRP A 106 20.06 -12.24 17.87
N GLN A 107 21.22 -11.59 17.74
CA GLN A 107 21.34 -10.12 17.89
C GLN A 107 20.50 -9.38 16.84
N TRP A 108 20.32 -9.96 15.66
CA TRP A 108 19.51 -9.38 14.57
C TRP A 108 18.00 -9.62 14.75
N LYS A 109 17.62 -10.52 15.66
CA LYS A 109 16.23 -10.88 15.94
C LYS A 109 15.60 -10.03 17.04
N LEU A 110 16.38 -9.25 17.79
CA LEU A 110 15.85 -8.34 18.81
C LEU A 110 15.29 -7.07 18.15
N SER A 111 14.09 -6.68 18.57
CA SER A 111 13.42 -5.47 18.06
C SER A 111 13.03 -4.54 19.19
N ARG A 112 13.26 -3.25 19.03
CA ARG A 112 12.67 -2.22 19.87
C ARG A 112 11.38 -1.74 19.23
N VAL A 113 10.25 -1.89 19.91
CA VAL A 113 8.95 -1.42 19.44
C VAL A 113 8.68 -0.02 19.96
N THR A 114 8.32 0.87 19.03
CA THR A 114 7.82 2.21 19.35
C THR A 114 6.33 2.24 19.02
N PRO A 115 5.44 2.37 20.02
CA PRO A 115 4.00 2.45 19.78
C PRO A 115 3.66 3.86 19.24
N VAL A 116 3.25 3.93 17.98
CA VAL A 116 2.86 5.19 17.33
C VAL A 116 1.35 5.34 17.38
N PRO A 117 0.82 6.40 18.05
CA PRO A 117 -0.61 6.67 18.08
C PRO A 117 -1.17 6.94 16.68
N LYS A 118 -2.30 6.33 16.32
CA LYS A 118 -3.08 6.67 15.10
C LYS A 118 -4.03 7.82 15.36
N CYS A 119 -4.49 7.98 16.60
CA CYS A 119 -5.35 9.07 17.07
C CYS A 119 -4.88 9.57 18.44
N ASN A 120 -5.33 10.76 18.82
CA ASN A 120 -5.02 11.36 20.12
C ASN A 120 -6.30 11.97 20.72
N PRO A 121 -6.73 11.57 21.92
CA PRO A 121 -6.10 10.58 22.82
C PRO A 121 -6.25 9.14 22.33
N VAL A 122 -5.31 8.26 22.71
CA VAL A 122 -5.41 6.81 22.54
C VAL A 122 -6.42 6.27 23.56
N GLN A 123 -7.43 5.55 23.08
CA GLN A 123 -8.48 4.93 23.91
C GLN A 123 -8.38 3.40 23.94
N ARG A 124 -8.05 2.79 22.80
CA ARG A 124 -7.97 1.34 22.61
C ARG A 124 -6.63 0.94 22.00
N LEU A 125 -5.91 0.03 22.65
CA LEU A 125 -4.63 -0.47 22.14
C LEU A 125 -4.78 -1.18 20.78
N GLU A 126 -5.89 -1.89 20.61
CA GLU A 126 -6.18 -2.68 19.42
C GLU A 126 -6.23 -1.83 18.13
N ASP A 127 -6.90 -0.68 18.20
CA ASP A 127 -7.21 0.13 17.02
C ASP A 127 -6.30 1.36 16.89
N ASP A 128 -5.87 1.93 18.03
CA ASP A 128 -5.30 3.26 18.08
C ASP A 128 -3.76 3.28 18.07
N ILE A 129 -3.11 2.11 18.17
CA ILE A 129 -1.65 2.01 18.16
C ILE A 129 -1.15 1.27 16.92
N ARG A 130 -0.03 1.77 16.37
CA ARG A 130 0.75 1.08 15.35
C ARG A 130 2.12 0.72 15.94
N PRO A 131 2.44 -0.57 16.17
CA PRO A 131 3.72 -0.99 16.73
C PRO A 131 4.81 -0.94 15.66
N ILE A 132 5.65 0.07 15.68
CA ILE A 132 6.76 0.17 14.74
C ILE A 132 7.99 -0.49 15.33
N SER A 133 8.44 -1.57 14.70
CA SER A 133 9.62 -2.33 15.10
C SER A 133 10.90 -1.71 14.52
N ILE A 134 11.83 -1.37 15.39
CA ILE A 134 13.15 -0.87 15.03
C ILE A 134 14.15 -2.00 15.26
N THR A 135 14.71 -2.53 14.16
CA THR A 135 15.71 -3.60 14.15
C THR A 135 17.13 -3.01 14.02
N PRO A 136 18.20 -3.77 14.33
CA PRO A 136 19.58 -3.37 14.12
C PRO A 136 19.87 -2.93 12.69
N CYS A 137 20.73 -1.91 12.52
CA CYS A 137 21.07 -1.41 11.18
C CYS A 137 21.74 -2.48 10.32
N LEU A 138 22.60 -3.30 10.90
CA LEU A 138 23.28 -4.40 10.19
C LEU A 138 22.28 -5.50 9.75
N ALA A 139 21.28 -5.79 10.58
CA ALA A 139 20.18 -6.69 10.21
C ALA A 139 19.42 -6.19 8.98
N LYS A 140 19.12 -4.88 8.90
CA LYS A 140 18.45 -4.29 7.73
C LYS A 140 19.27 -4.40 6.45
N ILE A 141 20.61 -4.32 6.54
CA ILE A 141 21.49 -4.53 5.38
C ILE A 141 21.40 -5.98 4.90
N ALA A 142 21.55 -6.95 5.80
CA ALA A 142 21.39 -8.36 5.46
C ALA A 142 20.01 -8.65 4.87
N GLU A 143 18.97 -8.12 5.50
CA GLU A 143 17.58 -8.21 5.06
C GLU A 143 17.37 -7.60 3.66
N SER A 144 18.06 -6.50 3.32
CA SER A 144 17.94 -5.88 1.99
C SER A 144 18.43 -6.77 0.86
N PHE A 145 19.54 -7.50 1.07
CA PHE A 145 20.03 -8.48 0.11
C PHE A 145 19.05 -9.64 -0.03
N MET A 146 18.59 -10.20 1.10
CA MET A 146 17.62 -11.30 1.07
C MET A 146 16.30 -10.90 0.42
N SER A 147 15.82 -9.68 0.69
CA SER A 147 14.60 -9.15 0.06
C SER A 147 14.75 -9.00 -1.46
N SER A 148 15.95 -8.65 -1.95
CA SER A 148 16.20 -8.61 -3.40
C SER A 148 16.05 -10.00 -4.02
N TYR A 149 16.73 -11.01 -3.49
CA TYR A 149 16.65 -12.38 -3.99
C TYR A 149 15.27 -12.99 -3.85
N PHE A 150 14.58 -12.71 -2.75
CA PHE A 150 13.19 -13.09 -2.56
C PHE A 150 12.30 -12.53 -3.67
N ASN A 151 12.42 -11.24 -3.96
CA ASN A 151 11.61 -10.58 -4.98
C ASN A 151 11.96 -11.05 -6.39
N ASP A 152 13.25 -11.32 -6.68
CA ASP A 152 13.67 -11.82 -7.98
C ASP A 152 13.00 -13.17 -8.30
N HIS A 153 12.86 -14.04 -7.30
CA HIS A 153 12.15 -15.30 -7.43
C HIS A 153 10.62 -15.12 -7.41
N PHE A 154 10.09 -14.28 -6.50
CA PHE A 154 8.65 -14.11 -6.30
C PHE A 154 7.96 -13.39 -7.45
N ASN A 155 8.66 -12.52 -8.19
CA ASN A 155 8.07 -11.76 -9.29
C ASN A 155 7.48 -12.63 -10.39
N ASP A 156 7.95 -13.87 -10.56
CA ASP A 156 7.53 -14.77 -11.63
C ASP A 156 6.13 -15.37 -11.40
N PHE A 157 5.64 -15.37 -10.15
CA PHE A 157 4.35 -15.97 -9.80
C PHE A 157 3.49 -15.11 -8.86
N ILE A 158 3.84 -13.84 -8.68
CA ILE A 158 3.00 -12.91 -7.92
C ILE A 158 1.66 -12.69 -8.62
N ASP A 159 0.58 -12.71 -7.85
CA ASP A 159 -0.76 -12.40 -8.34
C ASP A 159 -0.78 -11.05 -9.09
N ASP A 160 -1.31 -11.07 -10.31
CA ASP A 160 -1.42 -9.87 -11.15
C ASP A 160 -2.31 -8.78 -10.54
N ASN A 161 -3.19 -9.13 -9.63
CA ASN A 161 -4.03 -8.21 -8.90
C ASN A 161 -3.40 -7.66 -7.60
N GLN A 162 -2.17 -8.08 -7.25
CA GLN A 162 -1.43 -7.53 -6.11
C GLN A 162 -0.62 -6.30 -6.54
N PHE A 163 -1.05 -5.12 -6.10
CA PHE A 163 -0.41 -3.83 -6.42
C PHE A 163 0.52 -3.32 -5.32
N GLY A 164 0.32 -3.77 -4.08
CA GLY A 164 1.09 -3.29 -2.94
C GLY A 164 2.50 -3.87 -2.89
N SER A 165 3.49 -3.02 -2.59
CA SER A 165 4.91 -3.41 -2.43
C SER A 165 5.49 -4.23 -3.60
N THR A 166 4.95 -4.06 -4.80
CA THR A 166 5.36 -4.75 -6.03
C THR A 166 6.04 -3.76 -6.97
N LYS A 167 7.19 -4.14 -7.52
CA LYS A 167 7.95 -3.29 -8.44
C LYS A 167 7.11 -2.94 -9.67
N GLY A 168 7.13 -1.67 -10.08
CA GLY A 168 6.36 -1.19 -11.22
C GLY A 168 4.85 -1.00 -10.97
N ARG A 169 4.36 -1.33 -9.76
CA ARG A 169 2.96 -1.14 -9.36
C ARG A 169 2.84 -0.03 -8.30
N SER A 170 1.67 0.60 -8.21
CA SER A 170 1.43 1.71 -7.29
C SER A 170 -0.04 1.79 -6.85
N THR A 171 -0.32 2.60 -5.82
CA THR A 171 -1.70 2.92 -5.40
C THR A 171 -2.51 3.51 -6.54
N THR A 172 -1.91 4.39 -7.35
CA THR A 172 -2.58 5.02 -8.50
C THR A 172 -2.98 3.98 -9.55
N LEU A 173 -2.11 3.01 -9.85
CA LEU A 173 -2.42 1.94 -10.82
C LEU A 173 -3.51 1.01 -10.31
N ALA A 174 -3.47 0.63 -9.02
CA ALA A 174 -4.54 -0.15 -8.38
C ALA A 174 -5.90 0.56 -8.49
N LEU A 175 -5.92 1.85 -8.17
CA LEU A 175 -7.13 2.68 -8.21
C LEU A 175 -7.63 2.89 -9.65
N ILE A 176 -6.75 3.02 -10.64
CA ILE A 176 -7.14 3.11 -12.06
C ILE A 176 -7.80 1.82 -12.51
N LYS A 177 -7.19 0.65 -12.23
CA LYS A 177 -7.79 -0.65 -12.53
C LYS A 177 -9.19 -0.76 -11.91
N PHE A 178 -9.27 -0.56 -10.61
CA PHE A 178 -10.52 -0.65 -9.87
C PHE A 178 -11.59 0.31 -10.39
N SER A 179 -11.26 1.60 -10.56
CA SER A 179 -12.21 2.59 -11.08
C SER A 179 -12.62 2.31 -12.53
N HIS A 180 -11.70 1.83 -13.37
CA HIS A 180 -12.01 1.44 -14.73
C HIS A 180 -13.07 0.35 -14.77
N ASP A 181 -12.91 -0.73 -13.99
CA ASP A 181 -13.86 -1.83 -13.90
C ASP A 181 -15.26 -1.33 -13.46
N LEU A 182 -15.32 -0.42 -12.46
CA LEU A 182 -16.58 0.19 -12.02
C LEU A 182 -17.24 1.06 -13.11
N PHE A 183 -16.46 1.89 -13.80
CA PHE A 183 -17.01 2.76 -14.85
C PHE A 183 -17.50 1.95 -16.07
N VAL A 184 -16.76 0.92 -16.48
CA VAL A 184 -17.16 0.01 -17.55
C VAL A 184 -18.45 -0.72 -17.17
N ALA A 185 -18.53 -1.30 -15.97
CA ALA A 185 -19.72 -1.98 -15.50
C ALA A 185 -20.93 -1.04 -15.40
N SER A 186 -20.73 0.20 -14.96
CA SER A 186 -21.79 1.20 -14.79
C SER A 186 -22.30 1.79 -16.12
N ASP A 187 -21.61 1.54 -17.24
CA ASP A 187 -22.08 1.99 -18.55
C ASP A 187 -23.37 1.30 -18.98
N ASN A 188 -23.63 0.09 -18.48
CA ASN A 188 -24.95 -0.53 -18.49
C ASN A 188 -25.70 -0.20 -17.19
N SER A 189 -26.70 0.67 -17.26
CA SER A 189 -27.48 1.11 -16.10
C SER A 189 -28.30 -0.01 -15.44
N ALA A 190 -28.49 -1.16 -16.10
CA ALA A 190 -29.16 -2.32 -15.53
C ALA A 190 -28.25 -3.09 -14.56
N ASN A 191 -26.95 -2.91 -14.65
CA ASN A 191 -26.01 -3.59 -13.77
C ASN A 191 -26.09 -3.05 -12.35
N ILE A 192 -26.12 -3.96 -11.41
CA ILE A 192 -25.91 -3.74 -9.98
C ILE A 192 -24.47 -4.12 -9.70
N ILE A 193 -23.67 -3.17 -9.23
CA ILE A 193 -22.28 -3.40 -8.87
C ILE A 193 -22.21 -3.41 -7.35
N ARG A 194 -21.79 -4.53 -6.78
CA ARG A 194 -21.59 -4.69 -5.34
C ARG A 194 -20.10 -4.79 -5.08
N VAL A 195 -19.58 -3.91 -4.24
CA VAL A 195 -18.15 -3.84 -3.90
C VAL A 195 -17.98 -4.19 -2.44
N LEU A 196 -17.13 -5.16 -2.14
CA LEU A 196 -16.71 -5.55 -0.80
C LEU A 196 -15.30 -5.05 -0.54
N PHE A 197 -15.15 -4.18 0.46
CA PHE A 197 -13.86 -3.70 0.97
C PHE A 197 -13.52 -4.50 2.21
N ILE A 198 -12.47 -5.30 2.14
CA ILE A 198 -12.07 -6.27 3.16
C ILE A 198 -10.96 -5.66 4.01
N ASP A 199 -11.12 -5.73 5.32
CA ASP A 199 -10.10 -5.36 6.31
C ASP A 199 -9.73 -6.59 7.15
N PHE A 200 -8.44 -6.90 7.24
CA PHE A 200 -7.96 -7.98 8.09
C PHE A 200 -7.59 -7.44 9.48
N SER A 201 -7.96 -8.17 10.51
CA SER A 201 -7.55 -7.86 11.88
C SER A 201 -6.09 -8.24 12.09
N LYS A 202 -5.22 -7.27 12.45
CA LYS A 202 -3.82 -7.55 12.80
C LYS A 202 -3.07 -8.38 11.76
N ALA A 203 -3.27 -8.09 10.47
CA ALA A 203 -2.79 -8.86 9.34
C ALA A 203 -1.30 -9.27 9.44
N PHE A 204 -0.42 -8.32 9.76
CA PHE A 204 1.02 -8.59 9.90
C PHE A 204 1.38 -9.36 11.17
N ASP A 205 0.59 -9.22 12.23
CA ASP A 205 0.88 -9.80 13.53
C ASP A 205 0.41 -11.27 13.63
N LEU A 206 -0.50 -11.69 12.73
CA LEU A 206 -1.08 -13.05 12.70
C LEU A 206 -0.43 -13.99 11.67
N ILE A 207 0.64 -13.59 10.98
CA ILE A 207 1.31 -14.47 10.03
C ILE A 207 1.90 -15.68 10.77
N ASP A 208 1.35 -16.85 10.50
CA ASP A 208 1.86 -18.14 10.98
C ASP A 208 3.14 -18.51 10.23
N HIS A 209 4.25 -18.61 10.95
CA HIS A 209 5.55 -18.87 10.36
C HIS A 209 5.66 -20.26 9.72
N ASN A 210 4.96 -21.29 10.25
CA ASN A 210 4.94 -22.63 9.66
C ASN A 210 4.18 -22.60 8.33
N LYS A 211 3.03 -21.95 8.28
CA LYS A 211 2.26 -21.79 7.03
C LYS A 211 3.04 -20.98 6.00
N LEU A 212 3.72 -19.91 6.41
CA LEU A 212 4.59 -19.15 5.53
C LEU A 212 5.70 -20.03 4.94
N MET A 213 6.36 -20.86 5.76
CA MET A 213 7.39 -21.79 5.33
C MET A 213 6.85 -22.80 4.30
N HIS A 214 5.69 -23.40 4.58
CA HIS A 214 5.04 -24.31 3.64
C HIS A 214 4.70 -23.62 2.30
N LYS A 215 4.17 -22.40 2.33
CA LYS A 215 3.89 -21.62 1.11
C LYS A 215 5.17 -21.30 0.33
N MET A 216 6.29 -21.02 0.99
CA MET A 216 7.58 -20.84 0.30
C MET A 216 8.00 -22.12 -0.41
N ILE A 217 7.91 -23.27 0.24
CA ILE A 217 8.27 -24.57 -0.33
C ILE A 217 7.34 -24.93 -1.50
N GLN A 218 6.02 -24.76 -1.34
CA GLN A 218 5.03 -25.02 -2.40
C GLN A 218 5.26 -24.18 -3.65
N ASN A 219 5.79 -22.97 -3.49
CA ASN A 219 6.13 -22.06 -4.58
C ASN A 219 7.61 -22.18 -5.01
N ASN A 220 8.26 -23.31 -4.68
CA ASN A 220 9.63 -23.64 -5.09
C ASN A 220 10.67 -22.58 -4.76
N PHE A 221 10.53 -21.87 -3.64
CA PHE A 221 11.57 -20.96 -3.17
C PHE A 221 12.87 -21.72 -2.91
N PRO A 222 14.02 -21.15 -3.30
CA PRO A 222 15.30 -21.76 -2.98
C PRO A 222 15.42 -22.05 -1.48
N PRO A 223 15.89 -23.25 -1.08
CA PRO A 223 15.96 -23.67 0.33
C PRO A 223 16.71 -22.69 1.23
N HIS A 224 17.79 -22.05 0.74
CA HIS A 224 18.53 -21.02 1.48
C HIS A 224 17.69 -19.78 1.79
N ILE A 225 16.88 -19.31 0.84
CA ILE A 225 15.98 -18.17 1.04
C ILE A 225 14.91 -18.53 2.07
N THR A 226 14.32 -19.73 1.94
CA THR A 226 13.29 -20.23 2.85
C THR A 226 13.85 -20.37 4.27
N ALA A 227 14.96 -21.09 4.45
CA ALA A 227 15.58 -21.29 5.76
C ALA A 227 15.98 -19.97 6.41
N TRP A 228 16.59 -19.05 5.66
CA TRP A 228 16.99 -17.73 6.17
C TRP A 228 15.78 -16.89 6.57
N SER A 229 14.74 -16.83 5.72
CA SER A 229 13.53 -16.04 5.97
C SER A 229 12.79 -16.52 7.22
N ILE A 230 12.65 -17.83 7.40
CA ILE A 230 12.04 -18.41 8.60
C ILE A 230 12.94 -18.22 9.82
N SER A 231 14.26 -18.42 9.67
CA SER A 231 15.21 -18.11 10.76
C SER A 231 15.16 -16.66 11.21
N PHE A 232 14.90 -15.72 10.30
CA PHE A 232 14.74 -14.30 10.65
C PHE A 232 13.50 -14.05 11.52
N LEU A 233 12.45 -14.86 11.37
CA LEU A 233 11.19 -14.76 12.11
C LEU A 233 11.16 -15.63 13.38
N GLU A 234 11.88 -16.75 13.40
CA GLU A 234 11.96 -17.70 14.50
C GLU A 234 12.62 -17.09 15.74
N ASN A 235 12.07 -17.36 16.93
CA ASN A 235 12.65 -16.96 18.23
C ASN A 235 13.00 -15.46 18.28
N ARG A 236 12.18 -14.60 17.69
CA ARG A 236 12.34 -13.16 17.80
C ARG A 236 11.92 -12.67 19.18
N ASN A 237 12.66 -11.67 19.67
CA ASN A 237 12.32 -10.98 20.90
C ASN A 237 12.05 -9.50 20.62
N GLN A 238 11.13 -8.94 21.38
CA GLN A 238 10.85 -7.51 21.33
C GLN A 238 10.73 -6.92 22.72
N PHE A 239 10.97 -5.63 22.82
CA PHE A 239 10.62 -4.81 23.98
C PHE A 239 10.05 -3.48 23.50
N VAL A 240 9.14 -2.90 24.30
CA VAL A 240 8.51 -1.61 24.03
C VAL A 240 9.26 -0.50 24.75
N ARG A 241 9.50 0.63 24.06
CA ARG A 241 10.10 1.82 24.66
C ARG A 241 9.19 3.03 24.48
N ILE A 242 8.90 3.72 25.59
CA ILE A 242 8.14 4.99 25.61
C ILE A 242 8.95 5.99 26.43
N GLY A 243 9.50 7.00 25.75
CA GLY A 243 10.41 7.94 26.40
C GLY A 243 11.65 7.24 26.96
N ASN A 244 11.84 7.31 28.27
CA ASN A 244 12.95 6.67 28.99
C ASN A 244 12.57 5.31 29.63
N THR A 245 11.30 4.94 29.59
CA THR A 245 10.82 3.68 30.17
C THR A 245 10.83 2.57 29.12
N VAL A 246 11.26 1.38 29.54
CA VAL A 246 11.44 0.20 28.69
C VAL A 246 10.76 -0.99 29.35
N SER A 247 10.03 -1.80 28.58
CA SER A 247 9.45 -3.05 29.07
C SER A 247 10.48 -4.17 29.18
N SER A 248 10.09 -5.27 29.83
CA SER A 248 10.76 -6.56 29.68
C SER A 248 10.75 -7.03 28.22
N ALA A 249 11.74 -7.88 27.86
CA ALA A 249 11.77 -8.50 26.54
C ALA A 249 10.85 -9.73 26.51
N ILE A 250 10.03 -9.87 25.45
CA ILE A 250 9.11 -10.99 25.26
C ILE A 250 9.38 -11.62 23.89
N GLY A 251 9.37 -12.96 23.83
CA GLY A 251 9.47 -13.73 22.59
C GLY A 251 8.17 -13.73 21.80
N LEU A 252 8.24 -13.76 20.46
CA LEU A 252 7.09 -13.79 19.57
C LEU A 252 7.05 -15.12 18.80
N ASN A 253 5.88 -15.74 18.71
CA ASN A 253 5.66 -17.00 17.99
C ASN A 253 5.18 -16.80 16.54
N ALA A 254 4.65 -15.64 16.22
CA ALA A 254 4.06 -15.36 14.91
C ALA A 254 4.28 -13.90 14.50
N GLY A 255 3.85 -13.57 13.30
CA GLY A 255 3.85 -12.23 12.75
C GLY A 255 5.17 -11.81 12.11
N CYS A 256 5.09 -10.73 11.34
CA CYS A 256 6.24 -10.06 10.76
C CYS A 256 6.41 -8.69 11.39
N PRO A 257 7.60 -8.32 11.88
CA PRO A 257 7.79 -7.03 12.53
C PRO A 257 7.46 -5.86 11.59
N GLN A 258 6.57 -4.97 12.01
CA GLN A 258 6.20 -3.81 11.22
C GLN A 258 7.35 -2.80 11.15
N GLY A 259 7.88 -2.58 9.95
CA GLY A 259 9.04 -1.69 9.71
C GLY A 259 10.30 -2.43 9.25
N THR A 260 10.24 -3.74 9.06
CA THR A 260 11.26 -4.54 8.37
C THR A 260 11.06 -4.50 6.86
N LEU A 261 12.09 -4.85 6.09
CA LEU A 261 12.03 -4.91 4.63
C LEU A 261 11.33 -6.20 4.15
N SER A 262 11.51 -7.29 4.87
CA SER A 262 10.92 -8.60 4.57
C SER A 262 9.44 -8.70 4.93
N GLY A 263 8.95 -7.90 5.88
CA GLY A 263 7.56 -7.94 6.31
C GLY A 263 6.55 -7.85 5.17
N PRO A 264 6.59 -6.82 4.32
CA PRO A 264 5.71 -6.72 3.15
C PRO A 264 5.87 -7.86 2.15
N ASN A 265 7.08 -8.39 1.97
CA ASN A 265 7.34 -9.51 1.06
C ASN A 265 6.71 -10.81 1.58
N ASN A 266 6.94 -11.11 2.86
CA ASN A 266 6.36 -12.28 3.52
C ASN A 266 4.83 -12.22 3.52
N PHE A 267 4.25 -11.06 3.79
CA PHE A 267 2.80 -10.89 3.74
C PHE A 267 2.25 -11.07 2.33
N LYS A 268 2.88 -10.47 1.30
CA LYS A 268 2.47 -10.68 -0.10
C LYS A 268 2.46 -12.14 -0.50
N LEU A 269 3.51 -12.88 -0.14
CA LEU A 269 3.57 -14.32 -0.40
C LEU A 269 2.47 -15.04 0.38
N PHE A 270 2.25 -14.67 1.64
CA PHE A 270 1.27 -15.31 2.51
C PHE A 270 -0.15 -15.24 1.94
N ILE A 271 -0.53 -14.10 1.32
CA ILE A 271 -1.84 -13.90 0.70
C ILE A 271 -1.86 -14.13 -0.81
N ASN A 272 -0.77 -14.64 -1.40
CA ASN A 272 -0.69 -14.76 -2.86
C ASN A 272 -1.73 -15.72 -3.42
N ASP A 273 -2.01 -16.80 -2.70
CA ASP A 273 -3.01 -17.83 -3.02
C ASP A 273 -4.47 -17.42 -2.72
N LEU A 274 -4.69 -16.27 -2.08
CA LEU A 274 -6.03 -15.70 -1.94
C LEU A 274 -6.45 -15.08 -3.27
N THR A 275 -7.25 -15.82 -4.03
CA THR A 275 -7.77 -15.40 -5.34
C THR A 275 -9.30 -15.47 -5.36
N PHE A 276 -9.93 -14.71 -6.24
CA PHE A 276 -11.38 -14.68 -6.40
C PHE A 276 -11.75 -14.89 -7.86
N SER A 277 -12.87 -15.53 -8.12
CA SER A 277 -13.46 -15.65 -9.45
C SER A 277 -14.07 -14.33 -9.96
N LEU A 278 -14.32 -13.38 -9.05
CA LEU A 278 -14.81 -12.04 -9.31
C LEU A 278 -13.67 -11.07 -9.56
N PRO A 279 -13.89 -9.91 -10.22
CA PRO A 279 -12.91 -8.84 -10.30
C PRO A 279 -12.44 -8.39 -8.91
N TYR A 280 -11.12 -8.33 -8.71
CA TYR A 280 -10.56 -7.91 -7.44
C TYR A 280 -9.23 -7.19 -7.61
N ILE A 281 -8.83 -6.47 -6.57
CA ILE A 281 -7.51 -5.89 -6.38
C ILE A 281 -7.02 -6.16 -4.96
N LYS A 282 -5.70 -6.33 -4.81
CA LYS A 282 -5.02 -6.39 -3.51
C LYS A 282 -3.96 -5.28 -3.43
N TYR A 283 -3.85 -4.64 -2.29
CA TYR A 283 -2.78 -3.71 -1.99
C TYR A 283 -2.21 -4.02 -0.60
N VAL A 284 -1.29 -4.98 -0.55
CA VAL A 284 -0.82 -5.65 0.66
C VAL A 284 -2.01 -6.34 1.35
N ASP A 285 -2.49 -5.83 2.48
CA ASP A 285 -3.65 -6.32 3.24
C ASP A 285 -4.99 -5.75 2.75
N ASP A 286 -5.00 -4.55 2.19
CA ASP A 286 -6.22 -3.96 1.62
C ASP A 286 -6.68 -4.78 0.39
N THR A 287 -7.78 -5.51 0.54
CA THR A 287 -8.35 -6.34 -0.53
C THR A 287 -9.76 -5.84 -0.88
N THR A 288 -10.04 -5.70 -2.17
CA THR A 288 -11.35 -5.24 -2.66
C THR A 288 -11.84 -6.18 -3.76
N VAL A 289 -13.08 -6.64 -3.63
CA VAL A 289 -13.74 -7.55 -4.59
C VAL A 289 -15.01 -6.89 -5.09
N ALA A 290 -15.33 -7.03 -6.38
CA ALA A 290 -16.53 -6.48 -6.98
C ALA A 290 -17.32 -7.55 -7.71
N SER A 291 -18.64 -7.62 -7.47
CA SER A 291 -19.60 -8.41 -8.25
C SER A 291 -20.38 -7.48 -9.18
N ILE A 292 -20.61 -7.90 -10.41
CA ILE A 292 -21.36 -7.17 -11.44
C ILE A 292 -22.44 -8.09 -11.96
N SER A 293 -23.69 -7.77 -11.67
CA SER A 293 -24.86 -8.59 -12.07
C SER A 293 -26.05 -7.70 -12.37
N ASN A 294 -27.04 -8.20 -13.09
CA ASN A 294 -28.33 -7.56 -13.25
C ASN A 294 -29.41 -8.15 -12.32
N ASP A 295 -29.02 -9.12 -11.50
CA ASP A 295 -29.85 -9.73 -10.47
C ASP A 295 -29.51 -9.15 -9.08
N PRO A 296 -30.48 -8.55 -8.36
CA PRO A 296 -30.26 -8.02 -7.02
C PRO A 296 -29.93 -9.12 -5.98
N CYS A 297 -30.32 -10.36 -6.25
CA CYS A 297 -30.10 -11.51 -5.37
C CYS A 297 -28.90 -12.38 -5.80
N ASP A 298 -28.05 -11.90 -6.71
CA ASP A 298 -26.87 -12.63 -7.15
C ASP A 298 -26.00 -13.05 -5.93
N PRO A 299 -25.79 -14.36 -5.72
CA PRO A 299 -25.03 -14.88 -4.58
C PRO A 299 -23.51 -14.74 -4.74
N ALA A 300 -23.01 -14.35 -5.90
CA ALA A 300 -21.57 -14.43 -6.23
C ALA A 300 -20.69 -13.69 -5.21
N LEU A 301 -21.10 -12.50 -4.74
CA LEU A 301 -20.32 -11.76 -3.75
C LEU A 301 -20.40 -12.38 -2.35
N GLN A 302 -21.55 -13.00 -1.99
CA GLN A 302 -21.67 -13.76 -0.74
C GLN A 302 -20.74 -14.98 -0.78
N GLN A 303 -20.75 -15.73 -1.88
CA GLN A 303 -19.87 -16.87 -2.06
C GLN A 303 -18.38 -16.46 -1.94
N ALA A 304 -17.99 -15.36 -2.57
CA ALA A 304 -16.62 -14.83 -2.44
C ALA A 304 -16.25 -14.47 -0.98
N LEU A 305 -17.21 -13.99 -0.19
CA LEU A 305 -17.00 -13.73 1.24
C LEU A 305 -16.90 -15.04 2.05
N ASP A 306 -17.69 -16.05 1.71
CA ASP A 306 -17.65 -17.37 2.37
C ASP A 306 -16.35 -18.11 2.06
N ASP A 307 -15.87 -18.04 0.82
CA ASP A 307 -14.57 -18.56 0.39
C ASP A 307 -13.43 -17.86 1.13
N LEU A 308 -13.50 -16.53 1.28
CA LEU A 308 -12.56 -15.74 2.07
C LEU A 308 -12.56 -16.16 3.55
N CYS A 309 -13.72 -16.38 4.15
CA CYS A 309 -13.83 -16.84 5.53
C CYS A 309 -13.18 -18.22 5.71
N SER A 310 -13.38 -19.11 4.75
CA SER A 310 -12.78 -20.45 4.71
C SER A 310 -11.26 -20.36 4.58
N TRP A 311 -10.76 -19.51 3.67
CA TRP A 311 -9.34 -19.25 3.50
C TRP A 311 -8.73 -18.68 4.79
N CYS A 312 -9.40 -17.75 5.46
CA CYS A 312 -8.96 -17.17 6.72
C CYS A 312 -8.84 -18.23 7.82
N ALA A 313 -9.80 -19.14 7.93
CA ALA A 313 -9.75 -20.23 8.90
C ALA A 313 -8.54 -21.14 8.67
N VAL A 314 -8.28 -21.53 7.42
CA VAL A 314 -7.12 -22.35 7.05
C VAL A 314 -5.79 -21.63 7.32
N ASN A 315 -5.73 -20.31 7.08
CA ASN A 315 -4.51 -19.52 7.20
C ASN A 315 -4.32 -18.82 8.55
N SER A 316 -5.16 -19.10 9.57
CA SER A 316 -5.12 -18.44 10.89
C SER A 316 -5.29 -16.90 10.82
N MET A 317 -5.91 -16.42 9.74
CA MET A 317 -6.20 -14.99 9.56
C MET A 317 -7.60 -14.66 10.08
N LYS A 318 -7.82 -13.39 10.40
CA LYS A 318 -9.12 -12.92 10.92
C LYS A 318 -9.61 -11.71 10.12
N ILE A 319 -10.87 -11.76 9.67
CA ILE A 319 -11.55 -10.61 9.04
C ILE A 319 -12.03 -9.66 10.13
N ASN A 320 -11.81 -8.37 9.94
CA ASN A 320 -12.42 -7.34 10.77
C ASN A 320 -13.78 -6.95 10.20
N VAL A 321 -14.84 -7.61 10.64
CA VAL A 321 -16.21 -7.38 10.15
C VAL A 321 -16.66 -5.93 10.35
N ASN A 322 -16.26 -5.30 11.46
CA ASN A 322 -16.62 -3.91 11.77
C ASN A 322 -16.02 -2.90 10.77
N LYS A 323 -14.82 -3.17 10.25
CA LYS A 323 -14.14 -2.32 9.26
C LYS A 323 -14.42 -2.75 7.82
N THR A 324 -14.74 -4.01 7.59
CA THR A 324 -15.19 -4.52 6.28
C THR A 324 -16.50 -3.87 5.92
N LYS A 325 -16.62 -3.38 4.69
CA LYS A 325 -17.79 -2.61 4.21
C LYS A 325 -18.24 -3.08 2.83
N GLU A 326 -19.52 -2.96 2.58
CA GLU A 326 -20.11 -3.15 1.26
C GLU A 326 -20.55 -1.79 0.71
N MET A 327 -20.32 -1.56 -0.58
CA MET A 327 -20.90 -0.43 -1.32
C MET A 327 -21.66 -0.97 -2.52
N VAL A 328 -22.90 -0.50 -2.70
CA VAL A 328 -23.75 -0.86 -3.84
C VAL A 328 -23.87 0.33 -4.77
N ILE A 329 -23.53 0.11 -6.04
CA ILE A 329 -23.61 1.11 -7.12
C ILE A 329 -24.66 0.66 -8.11
N TYR A 330 -25.74 1.42 -8.23
CA TYR A 330 -26.83 1.12 -9.14
C TYR A 330 -27.45 2.40 -9.72
N PHE A 331 -27.55 2.47 -11.03
CA PHE A 331 -28.11 3.64 -11.75
C PHE A 331 -29.44 3.34 -12.43
N GLY A 332 -29.93 2.10 -12.31
CA GLY A 332 -31.22 1.71 -12.84
C GLY A 332 -32.38 2.19 -11.97
N ARG A 333 -33.59 1.96 -12.46
CA ARG A 333 -34.86 2.29 -11.75
C ARG A 333 -35.69 1.08 -11.42
N ARG A 334 -35.22 -0.13 -11.83
CA ARG A 334 -36.00 -1.36 -11.70
C ARG A 334 -36.11 -1.88 -10.28
N PHE A 335 -35.04 -1.68 -9.47
CA PHE A 335 -34.94 -2.18 -8.12
C PHE A 335 -34.68 -1.06 -7.13
N GLN A 336 -35.15 -1.25 -5.89
CA GLN A 336 -34.74 -0.43 -4.75
C GLN A 336 -33.52 -1.08 -4.08
N LEU A 337 -32.60 -0.28 -3.54
CA LEU A 337 -31.41 -0.79 -2.85
C LEU A 337 -31.74 -1.64 -1.61
N SER A 338 -32.93 -1.44 -1.02
CA SER A 338 -33.45 -2.28 0.08
C SER A 338 -33.70 -3.73 -0.31
N ASN A 339 -33.92 -4.00 -1.59
CA ASN A 339 -34.21 -5.36 -2.10
C ASN A 339 -32.93 -6.20 -2.27
N ILE A 340 -31.76 -5.57 -2.16
CA ILE A 340 -30.46 -6.25 -2.27
C ILE A 340 -30.12 -6.83 -0.90
N PRO A 341 -29.92 -8.16 -0.76
CA PRO A 341 -29.62 -8.78 0.52
C PRO A 341 -28.30 -8.27 1.10
N MET A 342 -28.24 -8.14 2.43
CA MET A 342 -27.01 -7.80 3.14
C MET A 342 -26.05 -8.99 3.13
N LEU A 343 -24.77 -8.71 2.97
CA LEU A 343 -23.72 -9.73 3.11
C LEU A 343 -23.59 -10.16 4.57
N LYS A 344 -23.39 -11.45 4.78
CA LYS A 344 -23.21 -12.06 6.09
C LYS A 344 -21.82 -12.67 6.18
N ALA A 345 -21.04 -12.26 7.17
CA ALA A 345 -19.75 -12.82 7.51
C ALA A 345 -19.89 -13.94 8.55
N ILE A 346 -18.77 -14.36 9.14
CA ILE A 346 -18.73 -15.40 10.19
C ILE A 346 -19.76 -15.08 11.30
N ASN A 347 -20.47 -16.10 11.79
CA ASN A 347 -21.51 -16.02 12.82
C ASN A 347 -22.71 -15.12 12.45
N ASP A 348 -23.11 -15.11 11.18
CA ASP A 348 -24.21 -14.29 10.67
C ASP A 348 -24.06 -12.77 10.88
N ALA A 349 -22.85 -12.30 11.23
CA ALA A 349 -22.58 -10.88 11.39
C ALA A 349 -22.76 -10.14 10.06
N SER A 350 -23.65 -9.17 10.01
CA SER A 350 -23.93 -8.41 8.80
C SER A 350 -22.82 -7.43 8.47
N VAL A 351 -22.35 -7.43 7.21
CA VAL A 351 -21.40 -6.44 6.71
C VAL A 351 -22.13 -5.12 6.48
N ALA A 352 -21.64 -4.04 7.11
CA ALA A 352 -22.28 -2.74 7.02
C ALA A 352 -22.16 -2.15 5.60
N ARG A 353 -23.30 -1.67 5.05
CA ARG A 353 -23.38 -1.02 3.75
C ARG A 353 -23.09 0.48 3.88
N VAL A 354 -22.29 1.02 2.97
CA VAL A 354 -21.88 2.42 2.96
C VAL A 354 -22.07 3.06 1.59
N ASN A 355 -22.37 4.37 1.57
CA ASN A 355 -22.49 5.14 0.33
C ASN A 355 -21.15 5.76 -0.14
N CYS A 356 -20.13 5.76 0.72
CA CYS A 356 -18.80 6.22 0.41
C CYS A 356 -17.76 5.41 1.18
N PHE A 357 -16.66 5.09 0.53
CA PHE A 357 -15.54 4.40 1.15
C PHE A 357 -14.21 5.03 0.71
N LYS A 358 -13.27 5.10 1.64
CA LYS A 358 -11.91 5.59 1.38
C LYS A 358 -10.99 4.43 1.06
N LEU A 359 -10.72 4.22 -0.23
CA LEU A 359 -9.79 3.20 -0.72
C LEU A 359 -8.46 3.82 -1.08
N LEU A 360 -7.37 3.33 -0.51
CA LEU A 360 -5.99 3.78 -0.78
C LEU A 360 -5.86 5.32 -0.81
N GLY A 361 -6.56 6.02 0.07
CA GLY A 361 -6.51 7.48 0.20
C GLY A 361 -7.47 8.26 -0.70
N VAL A 362 -8.19 7.62 -1.62
CA VAL A 362 -9.22 8.21 -2.49
C VAL A 362 -10.61 7.81 -2.02
N HIS A 363 -11.55 8.78 -1.96
CA HIS A 363 -12.94 8.53 -1.59
C HIS A 363 -13.75 8.17 -2.82
N PHE A 364 -14.30 6.95 -2.83
CA PHE A 364 -15.25 6.47 -3.82
C PHE A 364 -16.67 6.58 -3.24
N SER A 365 -17.60 7.07 -4.04
CA SER A 365 -19.01 7.16 -3.69
C SER A 365 -19.87 6.30 -4.61
N ALA A 366 -21.02 5.84 -4.11
CA ALA A 366 -21.93 4.97 -4.84
C ALA A 366 -22.53 5.61 -6.12
N ASP A 367 -22.48 6.92 -6.24
CA ASP A 367 -22.86 7.66 -7.44
C ASP A 367 -21.70 7.92 -8.42
N LEU A 368 -20.50 7.39 -8.13
CA LEU A 368 -19.28 7.54 -8.92
C LEU A 368 -18.93 9.01 -9.25
N ASN A 369 -19.26 9.93 -8.34
CA ASN A 369 -18.79 11.32 -8.43
C ASN A 369 -17.64 11.60 -7.47
N TRP A 370 -16.89 12.67 -7.73
CA TRP A 370 -15.71 13.01 -6.94
C TRP A 370 -15.95 14.11 -5.89
N LYS A 371 -17.22 14.46 -5.60
CA LYS A 371 -17.53 15.53 -4.67
C LYS A 371 -16.91 15.28 -3.29
N GLN A 372 -17.19 14.12 -2.71
CA GLN A 372 -16.70 13.78 -1.36
C GLN A 372 -15.17 13.72 -1.29
N HIS A 373 -14.51 13.23 -2.35
CA HIS A 373 -13.05 13.22 -2.44
C HIS A 373 -12.47 14.64 -2.50
N VAL A 374 -13.04 15.51 -3.33
CA VAL A 374 -12.61 16.91 -3.45
C VAL A 374 -12.83 17.66 -2.14
N ASP A 375 -14.01 17.53 -1.53
CA ASP A 375 -14.32 18.17 -0.25
C ASP A 375 -13.32 17.72 0.83
N PHE A 376 -13.04 16.42 0.95
CA PHE A 376 -12.03 15.90 1.89
C PHE A 376 -10.63 16.47 1.63
N MET A 377 -10.20 16.55 0.36
CA MET A 377 -8.90 17.15 0.04
C MET A 377 -8.83 18.61 0.43
N LEU A 378 -9.88 19.40 0.12
CA LEU A 378 -9.95 20.82 0.43
C LEU A 378 -9.92 21.06 1.94
N ASP A 379 -10.67 20.30 2.73
CA ASP A 379 -10.68 20.37 4.19
C ASP A 379 -9.30 20.06 4.78
N LYS A 380 -8.65 19.03 4.25
CA LYS A 380 -7.31 18.63 4.69
C LYS A 380 -6.25 19.70 4.44
N VAL A 381 -6.31 20.39 3.29
CA VAL A 381 -5.34 21.42 2.94
C VAL A 381 -5.68 22.77 3.56
N ALA A 382 -6.96 23.07 3.83
CA ALA A 382 -7.38 24.31 4.47
C ALA A 382 -6.62 24.56 5.80
N LYS A 383 -6.47 23.50 6.61
CA LYS A 383 -5.71 23.55 7.86
C LYS A 383 -4.21 23.82 7.66
N ARG A 384 -3.67 23.43 6.50
CA ARG A 384 -2.23 23.56 6.18
C ARG A 384 -1.87 24.94 5.62
N ILE A 385 -2.82 25.68 5.07
CA ILE A 385 -2.60 27.03 4.58
C ILE A 385 -2.09 27.94 5.71
N TYR A 386 -2.47 27.68 6.95
CA TYR A 386 -1.99 28.39 8.12
C TYR A 386 -0.45 28.38 8.23
N TYR A 387 0.21 27.29 7.89
CA TYR A 387 1.67 27.23 7.88
C TYR A 387 2.30 28.17 6.85
N ILE A 388 1.65 28.35 5.69
CA ILE A 388 2.11 29.31 4.67
C ILE A 388 2.05 30.74 5.25
N TYR A 389 0.95 31.10 5.92
CA TYR A 389 0.84 32.41 6.60
C TYR A 389 1.93 32.60 7.65
N LEU A 390 2.19 31.61 8.50
CA LEU A 390 3.20 31.72 9.54
C LEU A 390 4.60 31.93 8.96
N LEU A 391 4.98 31.15 7.94
CA LEU A 391 6.29 31.25 7.31
C LEU A 391 6.49 32.59 6.60
N THR A 392 5.49 33.05 5.85
CA THR A 392 5.54 34.36 5.19
C THR A 392 5.65 35.48 6.21
N ARG A 393 4.85 35.44 7.30
CA ARG A 393 4.90 36.44 8.38
C ARG A 393 6.22 36.43 9.14
N ALA A 394 6.88 35.25 9.25
CA ALA A 394 8.19 35.12 9.85
C ALA A 394 9.33 35.63 8.93
N GLY A 395 9.03 36.17 7.73
CA GLY A 395 10.04 36.69 6.79
C GLY A 395 10.85 35.59 6.07
N VAL A 396 10.33 34.34 6.01
CA VAL A 396 10.99 33.26 5.25
C VAL A 396 10.98 33.62 3.76
N ASN A 397 12.10 33.36 3.08
CA ASN A 397 12.24 33.63 1.65
C ASN A 397 11.11 32.93 0.85
N SER A 398 10.50 33.68 -0.08
CA SER A 398 9.35 33.22 -0.87
C SER A 398 9.59 31.89 -1.59
N ASN A 399 10.81 31.63 -2.09
CA ASN A 399 11.14 30.37 -2.75
C ASN A 399 11.02 29.18 -1.79
N HIS A 400 11.49 29.31 -0.56
CA HIS A 400 11.35 28.26 0.46
C HIS A 400 9.88 28.05 0.87
N VAL A 401 9.10 29.14 0.95
CA VAL A 401 7.67 29.03 1.23
C VAL A 401 6.93 28.30 0.07
N VAL A 402 7.34 28.54 -1.19
CA VAL A 402 6.85 27.79 -2.36
C VAL A 402 7.21 26.31 -2.26
N GLU A 403 8.43 25.95 -1.82
CA GLU A 403 8.83 24.55 -1.59
C GLU A 403 7.95 23.90 -0.52
N VAL A 404 7.68 24.59 0.58
CA VAL A 404 6.76 24.12 1.62
C VAL A 404 5.34 23.93 1.06
N TYR A 405 4.83 24.90 0.29
CA TYR A 405 3.55 24.76 -0.41
C TYR A 405 3.52 23.48 -1.28
N CYS A 406 4.56 23.25 -2.07
CA CYS A 406 4.67 22.08 -2.94
C CYS A 406 4.65 20.77 -2.13
N SER A 407 5.35 20.75 -1.00
CA SER A 407 5.55 19.56 -0.19
C SER A 407 4.31 19.18 0.63
N ILE A 408 3.62 20.14 1.26
CA ILE A 408 2.55 19.84 2.22
C ILE A 408 1.13 20.09 1.71
N ILE A 409 0.95 20.96 0.71
CA ILE A 409 -0.37 21.33 0.16
C ILE A 409 -0.56 20.72 -1.21
N ARG A 410 0.32 21.05 -2.19
CA ARG A 410 0.19 20.57 -3.56
C ARG A 410 0.24 19.05 -3.66
N SER A 411 1.10 18.41 -2.88
CA SER A 411 1.20 16.94 -2.80
C SER A 411 -0.13 16.25 -2.45
N VAL A 412 -0.97 16.89 -1.63
CA VAL A 412 -2.31 16.40 -1.30
C VAL A 412 -3.30 16.63 -2.44
N LEU A 413 -3.23 17.81 -3.09
CA LEU A 413 -4.12 18.21 -4.18
C LEU A 413 -3.87 17.44 -5.48
N GLU A 414 -2.72 16.78 -5.62
CA GLU A 414 -2.32 16.04 -6.81
C GLU A 414 -2.26 14.52 -6.57
N TYR A 415 -2.45 14.05 -5.33
CA TYR A 415 -2.38 12.62 -5.02
C TYR A 415 -3.37 11.82 -5.86
N ALA A 416 -2.86 10.77 -6.55
CA ALA A 416 -3.62 9.89 -7.44
C ALA A 416 -4.50 10.65 -8.47
N SER A 417 -4.10 11.85 -8.89
CA SER A 417 -4.89 12.71 -9.77
C SER A 417 -5.35 12.06 -11.08
N PRO A 418 -4.63 11.14 -11.74
CA PRO A 418 -5.12 10.45 -12.92
C PRO A 418 -6.43 9.68 -12.71
N VAL A 419 -6.69 9.21 -11.48
CA VAL A 419 -7.90 8.44 -11.15
C VAL A 419 -9.17 9.31 -11.23
N TRP A 420 -9.12 10.51 -10.67
CA TRP A 420 -10.29 11.36 -10.44
C TRP A 420 -10.36 12.62 -11.31
N HIS A 421 -9.23 13.06 -11.88
CA HIS A 421 -9.18 14.23 -12.75
C HIS A 421 -10.16 14.20 -13.91
N PRO A 422 -10.31 13.07 -14.67
CA PRO A 422 -11.25 13.03 -15.80
C PRO A 422 -12.70 13.24 -15.44
N GLY A 423 -13.08 12.91 -14.21
CA GLY A 423 -14.45 13.01 -13.70
C GLY A 423 -14.80 14.32 -13.00
N LEU A 424 -13.85 15.27 -12.87
CA LEU A 424 -14.10 16.54 -12.20
C LEU A 424 -15.08 17.42 -12.98
N THR A 425 -15.97 18.07 -12.24
CA THR A 425 -16.74 19.20 -12.77
C THR A 425 -15.87 20.47 -12.86
N LYS A 426 -16.30 21.42 -13.70
CA LYS A 426 -15.63 22.74 -13.81
C LYS A 426 -15.56 23.44 -12.45
N THR A 427 -16.60 23.31 -11.63
CA THR A 427 -16.68 23.92 -10.29
C THR A 427 -15.65 23.29 -9.35
N GLN A 428 -15.56 21.94 -9.29
CA GLN A 428 -14.57 21.24 -8.47
C GLN A 428 -13.14 21.60 -8.89
N SER A 429 -12.85 21.63 -10.19
CA SER A 429 -11.53 22.01 -10.69
C SER A 429 -11.17 23.46 -10.31
N LYS A 430 -12.15 24.39 -10.34
CA LYS A 430 -11.97 25.77 -9.88
C LYS A 430 -11.71 25.84 -8.36
N SER A 431 -12.44 25.05 -7.56
CA SER A 431 -12.26 25.02 -6.10
C SER A 431 -10.85 24.55 -5.71
N ILE A 432 -10.34 23.53 -6.38
CA ILE A 432 -8.95 23.05 -6.20
C ILE A 432 -7.95 24.16 -6.58
N GLU A 433 -8.15 24.83 -7.71
CA GLU A 433 -7.29 25.94 -8.18
C GLU A 433 -7.31 27.14 -7.24
N CYS A 434 -8.45 27.41 -6.56
CA CYS A 434 -8.57 28.49 -5.59
C CYS A 434 -7.63 28.32 -4.39
N ILE A 435 -7.29 27.08 -4.00
CA ILE A 435 -6.30 26.83 -2.95
C ILE A 435 -4.93 27.35 -3.36
N GLN A 436 -4.45 27.00 -4.58
CA GLN A 436 -3.18 27.49 -5.09
C GLN A 436 -3.17 29.02 -5.20
N LYS A 437 -4.25 29.61 -5.73
CA LYS A 437 -4.39 31.07 -5.80
C LYS A 437 -4.28 31.73 -4.41
N ARG A 438 -4.94 31.12 -3.41
CA ARG A 438 -4.88 31.65 -2.03
C ARG A 438 -3.47 31.55 -1.46
N CYS A 439 -2.77 30.43 -1.65
CA CYS A 439 -1.40 30.26 -1.18
C CYS A 439 -0.45 31.26 -1.84
N LEU A 440 -0.52 31.39 -3.18
CA LEU A 440 0.35 32.31 -3.92
C LEU A 440 0.07 33.78 -3.60
N ARG A 441 -1.18 34.17 -3.33
CA ARG A 441 -1.52 35.51 -2.85
C ARG A 441 -0.88 35.83 -1.50
N VAL A 442 -0.73 34.84 -0.62
CA VAL A 442 -0.04 35.01 0.67
C VAL A 442 1.46 35.16 0.47
N ILE A 443 2.05 34.36 -0.41
CA ILE A 443 3.50 34.36 -0.66
C ILE A 443 3.94 35.58 -1.45
N PHE A 444 3.12 36.02 -2.41
CA PHE A 444 3.38 37.16 -3.32
C PHE A 444 2.20 38.12 -3.30
N PRO A 445 2.05 38.96 -2.25
CA PRO A 445 0.86 39.80 -2.06
C PRO A 445 0.68 40.87 -3.16
N ASP A 446 1.78 41.34 -3.75
CA ASP A 446 1.81 42.40 -4.74
C ASP A 446 1.63 41.91 -6.19
N LEU A 447 1.61 40.56 -6.40
CA LEU A 447 1.50 39.99 -7.73
C LEU A 447 0.09 39.45 -7.99
N ASN A 448 -0.37 39.60 -9.24
CA ASN A 448 -1.55 38.88 -9.68
C ASN A 448 -1.23 37.38 -9.88
N TYR A 449 -2.28 36.55 -10.01
CA TYR A 449 -2.09 35.10 -10.06
C TYR A 449 -1.21 34.61 -11.22
N LYS A 450 -1.25 35.26 -12.40
CA LYS A 450 -0.43 34.89 -13.56
C LYS A 450 1.04 35.22 -13.31
N GLU A 451 1.31 36.39 -12.76
CA GLU A 451 2.66 36.81 -12.39
C GLU A 451 3.23 35.95 -11.27
N ALA A 452 2.43 35.62 -10.24
CA ALA A 452 2.85 34.76 -9.15
C ALA A 452 3.19 33.32 -9.65
N LEU A 453 2.44 32.78 -10.61
CA LEU A 453 2.77 31.50 -11.27
C LEU A 453 4.11 31.61 -12.02
N PHE A 454 4.32 32.67 -12.76
CA PHE A 454 5.57 32.89 -13.52
C PHE A 454 6.79 32.99 -12.59
N VAL A 455 6.71 33.85 -11.57
CA VAL A 455 7.81 34.06 -10.62
C VAL A 455 8.10 32.81 -9.79
N SER A 456 7.07 32.04 -9.40
CA SER A 456 7.23 30.80 -8.64
C SER A 456 7.63 29.60 -9.50
N GLY A 457 7.61 29.70 -10.83
CA GLY A 457 7.84 28.58 -11.75
C GLY A 457 6.75 27.51 -11.70
N LEU A 458 5.56 27.84 -11.15
CA LEU A 458 4.46 26.88 -11.01
C LEU A 458 3.51 26.93 -12.20
N LEU A 459 3.00 25.77 -12.59
CA LEU A 459 1.88 25.64 -13.53
C LEU A 459 0.55 25.67 -12.77
N ARG A 460 -0.53 25.88 -13.50
CA ARG A 460 -1.88 25.67 -12.95
C ARG A 460 -2.07 24.22 -12.54
N LEU A 461 -2.81 23.97 -11.47
CA LEU A 461 -3.08 22.61 -11.01
C LEU A 461 -3.85 21.78 -12.05
N SER A 462 -4.73 22.42 -12.85
CA SER A 462 -5.43 21.75 -13.95
C SER A 462 -4.48 21.24 -15.05
N GLU A 463 -3.51 22.07 -15.44
CA GLU A 463 -2.48 21.72 -16.43
C GLU A 463 -1.58 20.58 -15.93
N ARG A 464 -1.17 20.66 -14.67
CA ARG A 464 -0.35 19.62 -14.03
C ARG A 464 -1.05 18.28 -13.96
N ARG A 465 -2.36 18.26 -13.61
CA ARG A 465 -3.15 17.03 -13.60
C ARG A 465 -3.28 16.41 -14.99
N GLU A 466 -3.43 17.24 -16.01
CA GLU A 466 -3.47 16.77 -17.42
C GLU A 466 -2.12 16.21 -17.87
N ILE A 467 -1.01 16.88 -17.53
CA ILE A 467 0.34 16.37 -17.79
C ILE A 467 0.54 15.01 -17.10
N SER A 468 0.19 14.92 -15.81
CA SER A 468 0.30 13.67 -15.06
C SER A 468 -0.53 12.53 -15.67
N ALA A 469 -1.74 12.84 -16.16
CA ALA A 469 -2.58 11.87 -16.84
C ALA A 469 -1.95 11.40 -18.18
N ARG A 470 -1.43 12.33 -18.96
CA ARG A 470 -0.76 12.04 -20.24
C ARG A 470 0.50 11.21 -20.05
N ASP A 471 1.35 11.59 -19.09
CA ASP A 471 2.60 10.90 -18.81
C ASP A 471 2.35 9.45 -18.36
N LEU A 472 1.38 9.26 -17.47
CA LEU A 472 0.99 7.92 -17.02
C LEU A 472 0.39 7.10 -18.17
N PHE A 473 -0.46 7.69 -19.01
CA PHE A 473 -1.03 7.00 -20.15
C PHE A 473 0.04 6.58 -21.17
N ASN A 474 1.06 7.42 -21.39
CA ASN A 474 2.21 7.08 -22.23
C ASN A 474 3.02 5.90 -21.68
N GLN A 475 3.06 5.73 -20.35
CA GLN A 475 3.65 4.53 -19.74
C GLN A 475 2.76 3.30 -20.00
N ILE A 476 1.44 3.42 -19.82
CA ILE A 476 0.47 2.33 -20.02
C ILE A 476 0.45 1.83 -21.48
N LYS A 477 0.75 2.69 -22.45
CA LYS A 477 0.86 2.27 -23.86
C LYS A 477 2.00 1.28 -24.13
N ARG A 478 2.95 1.12 -23.23
CA ARG A 478 4.03 0.13 -23.36
C ARG A 478 3.48 -1.28 -23.14
N PRO A 479 3.82 -2.26 -23.98
CA PRO A 479 3.29 -3.62 -23.88
C PRO A 479 3.62 -4.34 -22.56
N ASP A 480 4.75 -3.99 -21.94
CA ASP A 480 5.23 -4.54 -20.67
C ASP A 480 4.59 -3.91 -19.43
N HIS A 481 3.75 -2.88 -19.61
CA HIS A 481 3.12 -2.19 -18.49
C HIS A 481 1.94 -3.00 -17.92
N THR A 482 1.86 -3.09 -16.59
CA THR A 482 0.85 -3.87 -15.84
C THR A 482 -0.60 -3.60 -16.27
N LEU A 483 -0.93 -2.37 -16.69
CA LEU A 483 -2.29 -1.99 -17.11
C LEU A 483 -2.46 -1.91 -18.64
N HIS A 484 -1.50 -2.40 -19.42
CA HIS A 484 -1.59 -2.34 -20.89
C HIS A 484 -2.85 -3.04 -21.42
N TYR A 485 -3.27 -4.13 -20.80
CA TYR A 485 -4.45 -4.91 -21.17
C TYR A 485 -5.79 -4.16 -21.04
N LEU A 486 -5.82 -3.03 -20.33
CA LEU A 486 -7.01 -2.16 -20.25
C LEU A 486 -7.23 -1.31 -21.49
N LEU A 487 -6.25 -1.25 -22.38
CA LEU A 487 -6.36 -0.51 -23.64
C LEU A 487 -7.27 -1.27 -24.61
N THR A 488 -8.03 -0.52 -25.39
CA THR A 488 -8.81 -1.08 -26.50
C THR A 488 -7.90 -1.74 -27.55
N PRO A 489 -8.42 -2.66 -28.35
CA PRO A 489 -7.66 -3.24 -29.46
C PRO A 489 -7.03 -2.16 -30.33
N ARG A 490 -5.86 -2.46 -30.87
CA ARG A 490 -5.25 -1.60 -31.88
C ARG A 490 -6.07 -1.65 -33.17
N ILE A 491 -6.26 -0.51 -33.81
CA ILE A 491 -6.90 -0.42 -35.11
C ILE A 491 -6.10 -1.27 -36.10
N SER A 492 -6.78 -2.16 -36.82
CA SER A 492 -6.11 -3.02 -37.80
C SER A 492 -5.45 -2.18 -38.90
N PRO A 493 -4.32 -2.62 -39.51
CA PRO A 493 -3.68 -1.91 -40.60
C PRO A 493 -4.63 -1.56 -41.73
N ALA A 494 -5.54 -2.46 -42.10
CA ALA A 494 -6.55 -2.24 -43.14
C ALA A 494 -7.54 -1.11 -42.77
N THR A 495 -7.99 -1.06 -41.51
CA THR A 495 -8.86 0.01 -41.00
C THR A 495 -8.09 1.34 -40.86
N ALA A 496 -6.79 1.27 -40.54
CA ALA A 496 -5.92 2.43 -40.46
C ALA A 496 -5.69 3.06 -41.87
N GLU A 497 -5.56 2.25 -42.91
CA GLU A 497 -5.45 2.73 -44.31
C GLU A 497 -6.73 3.40 -44.82
N LEU A 498 -7.90 2.80 -44.55
CA LEU A 498 -9.19 3.40 -44.87
C LEU A 498 -9.45 4.74 -44.18
N ASN A 499 -8.82 4.96 -43.01
CA ASN A 499 -8.94 6.20 -42.25
C ASN A 499 -7.84 7.23 -42.57
N LYS A 500 -6.77 6.86 -43.28
CA LYS A 500 -5.68 7.79 -43.68
C LYS A 500 -6.20 8.95 -44.53
N ASP A 501 -7.15 8.69 -45.41
CA ASP A 501 -7.73 9.71 -46.28
C ASP A 501 -8.69 10.68 -45.54
N LYS A 502 -9.14 10.30 -44.35
CA LYS A 502 -10.09 11.08 -43.52
C LYS A 502 -9.48 11.77 -42.32
N LEU A 503 -8.32 11.33 -41.86
CA LEU A 503 -7.70 11.81 -40.61
C LEU A 503 -6.21 12.13 -40.81
N ARG A 504 -5.79 13.33 -40.42
CA ARG A 504 -4.39 13.77 -40.47
C ARG A 504 -3.39 12.95 -39.65
N SER A 505 -3.86 12.09 -38.73
CA SER A 505 -3.05 11.12 -38.00
C SER A 505 -3.91 9.92 -37.57
N CYS A 506 -3.44 8.70 -37.83
CA CYS A 506 -4.05 7.48 -37.32
C CYS A 506 -3.68 7.30 -35.83
N TYR A 507 -4.65 7.46 -34.95
CA TYR A 507 -4.49 7.08 -33.56
C TYR A 507 -4.54 5.54 -33.45
N PRO A 508 -3.60 4.90 -32.76
CA PRO A 508 -3.43 3.44 -32.85
C PRO A 508 -4.48 2.62 -32.08
N PHE A 509 -5.28 3.24 -31.22
CA PHE A 509 -6.27 2.57 -30.40
C PHE A 509 -7.70 2.97 -30.78
N GLU A 510 -8.65 2.05 -30.68
CA GLU A 510 -10.05 2.36 -30.82
C GLU A 510 -10.57 3.22 -29.67
N ILE A 511 -11.39 4.21 -29.96
CA ILE A 511 -12.05 5.02 -28.93
C ILE A 511 -13.28 4.25 -28.43
N PRO A 512 -13.40 3.94 -27.12
CA PRO A 512 -14.53 3.19 -26.61
C PRO A 512 -15.84 3.93 -26.84
N ARG A 513 -16.85 3.22 -27.36
CA ARG A 513 -18.20 3.74 -27.53
C ARG A 513 -18.94 3.70 -26.19
N ALA A 514 -18.93 4.79 -25.45
CA ALA A 514 -19.63 4.91 -24.20
C ALA A 514 -21.12 5.13 -24.40
N LYS A 515 -21.96 4.35 -23.71
CA LYS A 515 -23.43 4.54 -23.65
C LYS A 515 -23.79 5.68 -22.69
N THR A 516 -22.95 5.92 -21.70
CA THR A 516 -23.18 6.95 -20.67
C THR A 516 -21.97 7.87 -20.53
N SER A 517 -22.20 9.09 -20.05
CA SER A 517 -21.11 10.03 -19.75
C SER A 517 -20.19 9.56 -18.61
N ARG A 518 -20.60 8.52 -17.85
CA ARG A 518 -19.78 7.96 -16.76
C ARG A 518 -18.53 7.26 -17.29
N LEU A 519 -18.67 6.40 -18.29
CA LEU A 519 -17.51 5.70 -18.86
C LEU A 519 -16.48 6.67 -19.42
N ASN A 520 -16.91 7.77 -20.05
CA ASN A 520 -15.99 8.80 -20.56
C ASN A 520 -15.19 9.51 -19.46
N LYS A 521 -15.59 9.37 -18.19
CA LYS A 521 -14.87 9.91 -17.03
C LYS A 521 -13.86 8.92 -16.44
N SER A 522 -13.79 7.69 -16.93
CA SER A 522 -12.73 6.75 -16.57
C SER A 522 -11.40 7.23 -17.17
N PHE A 523 -10.29 6.97 -16.47
CA PHE A 523 -8.96 7.40 -16.92
C PHE A 523 -8.62 6.91 -18.34
N ILE A 524 -8.83 5.63 -18.63
CA ILE A 524 -8.50 5.03 -19.94
C ILE A 524 -9.36 5.66 -21.04
N ALA A 525 -10.69 5.71 -20.87
CA ALA A 525 -11.58 6.29 -21.88
C ALA A 525 -11.29 7.79 -22.11
N TYR A 526 -11.01 8.54 -21.05
CA TYR A 526 -10.61 9.93 -21.12
C TYR A 526 -9.34 10.12 -21.96
N CYS A 527 -8.29 9.34 -21.69
CA CYS A 527 -7.02 9.46 -22.41
C CYS A 527 -7.14 9.04 -23.87
N LEU A 528 -7.90 7.97 -24.17
CA LEU A 528 -8.18 7.55 -25.55
C LEU A 528 -8.98 8.60 -26.32
N THR A 529 -10.00 9.21 -25.71
CA THR A 529 -10.82 10.26 -26.32
C THR A 529 -10.02 11.54 -26.60
N ASN A 530 -9.12 11.91 -25.69
CA ASN A 530 -8.23 13.07 -25.86
C ASN A 530 -6.97 12.75 -26.71
N ARG A 531 -6.79 11.50 -27.15
CA ARG A 531 -5.68 11.05 -28.00
C ARG A 531 -4.30 11.37 -27.42
N PHE A 532 -4.12 11.11 -26.12
CA PHE A 532 -2.84 11.33 -25.44
C PHE A 532 -1.73 10.38 -25.91
#